data_bd5299d658314e1abec79b4c2cb66e8f
#
_entry.id   bd5299d658314e1abec79b4c2cb66e8f
#
_cell.length_a   1.000
_cell.length_b   1.000
_cell.length_c   1.000
_cell.angle_alpha   90.00
_cell.angle_beta   90.00
_cell.angle_gamma   90.00
#
_symmetry.space_group_name_H-M   'P 1'
#
loop_
_entity.id
_entity.type
_entity.pdbx_description
1 polymer ?
#
loop_
_entity_poly.entity_id
_entity_poly.type
_entity_poly.pdbx_seq_one_letter_code
_entity_poly.pdbx_strand_id
1 'polypeptide(L)'
;KAPPIPAQVVASDGTRLFTKDDILDGQTAWQSVGGMQLGSIWGHGGYVAPDWSADWLHREAVGVLDLWARRDDSTATYEQLPTEQQAALRSRLQEMMRANTYDAATGTITLTRDRAVAVSNVAAHYESLFGNDPSTLALREAYAMKQSTVDTPEHRRALTAFFWWTAWAATTE
;
A
#
# COMPACT_ATOMS: atom_id res chain seq x y z
N LYS A 1 -10.50 -14.65 13.50
CA LYS A 1 -10.00 -15.42 12.34
C LYS A 1 -8.89 -14.59 11.67
N ALA A 2 -7.81 -15.24 11.23
CA ALA A 2 -6.80 -14.55 10.44
C ALA A 2 -7.41 -14.12 9.08
N PRO A 3 -7.05 -12.93 8.56
CA PRO A 3 -7.50 -12.50 7.25
C PRO A 3 -7.01 -13.47 6.16
N PRO A 4 -7.79 -13.72 5.10
CA PRO A 4 -7.37 -14.61 4.03
C PRO A 4 -6.18 -14.02 3.27
N ILE A 5 -5.26 -14.89 2.83
CA ILE A 5 -4.24 -14.51 1.86
C ILE A 5 -4.82 -14.85 0.47
N PRO A 6 -5.07 -13.86 -0.39
CA PRO A 6 -5.71 -14.10 -1.67
C PRO A 6 -4.80 -14.88 -2.62
N ALA A 7 -5.37 -15.68 -3.50
CA ALA A 7 -4.63 -16.32 -4.59
C ALA A 7 -4.06 -15.28 -5.55
N GLN A 8 -4.83 -14.22 -5.80
CA GLN A 8 -4.41 -13.07 -6.61
C GLN A 8 -5.19 -11.80 -6.27
N VAL A 9 -4.57 -10.68 -6.59
CA VAL A 9 -5.17 -9.34 -6.53
C VAL A 9 -5.16 -8.76 -7.93
N VAL A 10 -6.33 -8.39 -8.43
CA VAL A 10 -6.51 -7.89 -9.79
C VAL A 10 -7.23 -6.54 -9.79
N ALA A 11 -6.94 -5.72 -10.79
CA ALA A 11 -7.75 -4.55 -11.10
C ALA A 11 -9.01 -4.97 -11.88
N SER A 12 -10.01 -4.11 -11.92
CA SER A 12 -11.27 -4.36 -12.63
C SER A 12 -11.12 -4.58 -14.15
N ASP A 13 -9.99 -4.15 -14.73
CA ASP A 13 -9.63 -4.41 -16.13
C ASP A 13 -8.93 -5.76 -16.35
N GLY A 14 -8.74 -6.55 -15.29
CA GLY A 14 -8.06 -7.85 -15.32
C GLY A 14 -6.54 -7.79 -15.09
N THR A 15 -5.94 -6.62 -14.97
CA THR A 15 -4.51 -6.48 -14.67
C THR A 15 -4.21 -7.06 -13.29
N ARG A 16 -3.28 -8.01 -13.22
CA ARG A 16 -2.86 -8.62 -11.94
C ARG A 16 -1.80 -7.76 -11.27
N LEU A 17 -2.06 -7.40 -10.00
CA LEU A 17 -1.12 -6.63 -9.18
C LEU A 17 -0.22 -7.56 -8.37
N PHE A 18 -0.80 -8.49 -7.63
CA PHE A 18 -0.10 -9.38 -6.70
C PHE A 18 -0.65 -10.80 -6.76
N THR A 19 0.20 -11.75 -6.39
CA THR A 19 -0.17 -13.15 -6.18
C THR A 19 0.01 -13.53 -4.71
N LYS A 20 -0.52 -14.70 -4.33
CA LYS A 20 -0.28 -15.29 -3.00
C LYS A 20 1.22 -15.46 -2.71
N ASP A 21 1.97 -15.92 -3.70
CA ASP A 21 3.41 -16.14 -3.55
C ASP A 21 4.15 -14.82 -3.33
N ASP A 22 3.78 -13.75 -4.02
CA ASP A 22 4.33 -12.41 -3.78
C ASP A 22 4.13 -11.97 -2.32
N ILE A 23 2.94 -12.19 -1.75
CA ILE A 23 2.63 -11.82 -0.36
C ILE A 23 3.47 -12.63 0.63
N LEU A 24 3.60 -13.94 0.42
CA LEU A 24 4.38 -14.82 1.30
C LEU A 24 5.89 -14.57 1.19
N ASP A 25 6.38 -14.34 -0.02
CA ASP A 25 7.78 -13.97 -0.26
C ASP A 25 8.08 -12.58 0.35
N GLY A 26 7.12 -11.67 0.27
CA GLY A 26 7.21 -10.36 0.92
C GLY A 26 7.28 -10.44 2.44
N GLN A 27 6.50 -11.32 3.05
CA GLN A 27 6.59 -11.59 4.48
C GLN A 27 7.96 -12.14 4.86
N THR A 28 8.49 -13.06 4.07
CA THR A 28 9.84 -13.63 4.26
C THR A 28 10.91 -12.55 4.11
N ALA A 29 10.82 -11.70 3.08
CA ALA A 29 11.73 -10.57 2.89
C ALA A 29 11.69 -9.60 4.08
N TRP A 30 10.50 -9.29 4.60
CA TRP A 30 10.32 -8.46 5.79
C TRP A 30 11.02 -9.05 7.01
N GLN A 31 10.82 -10.34 7.26
CA GLN A 31 11.45 -11.02 8.40
C GLN A 31 12.98 -11.07 8.27
N SER A 32 13.50 -11.24 7.05
CA SER A 32 14.95 -11.36 6.80
C SER A 32 15.74 -10.07 7.03
N VAL A 33 15.09 -8.90 6.95
CA VAL A 33 15.74 -7.60 7.16
C VAL A 33 15.58 -7.06 8.59
N GLY A 34 15.15 -7.89 9.51
CA GLY A 34 14.94 -7.53 10.90
C GLY A 34 13.48 -7.25 11.28
N GLY A 35 12.60 -7.26 10.31
CA GLY A 35 11.15 -7.23 10.50
C GLY A 35 10.70 -6.14 11.48
N MET A 36 10.22 -6.56 12.65
CA MET A 36 9.66 -5.68 13.68
C MET A 36 10.67 -4.71 14.33
N GLN A 37 11.97 -4.81 14.04
CA GLN A 37 12.98 -3.82 14.47
C GLN A 37 13.00 -2.60 13.54
N LEU A 38 12.54 -2.76 12.30
CA LEU A 38 12.54 -1.73 11.26
C LEU A 38 11.16 -1.08 11.08
N GLY A 39 10.45 -0.79 12.13
CA GLY A 39 9.07 -0.31 12.09
C GLY A 39 8.10 -1.34 12.61
N SER A 40 6.82 -1.15 12.36
CA SER A 40 5.79 -2.06 12.84
C SER A 40 4.82 -2.50 11.75
N ILE A 41 4.14 -3.60 12.03
CA ILE A 41 2.98 -4.10 11.28
C ILE A 41 1.84 -4.26 12.29
N TRP A 42 0.69 -3.65 12.04
CA TRP A 42 -0.46 -3.66 12.94
C TRP A 42 -0.14 -3.21 14.37
N GLY A 43 0.76 -2.22 14.50
CA GLY A 43 1.19 -1.70 15.79
C GLY A 43 2.20 -2.56 16.55
N HIS A 44 2.66 -3.67 15.98
CA HIS A 44 3.64 -4.57 16.59
C HIS A 44 5.02 -4.37 15.95
N GLY A 45 5.97 -3.80 16.69
CA GLY A 45 7.35 -3.61 16.24
C GLY A 45 8.01 -2.33 16.79
N GLY A 46 9.14 -1.94 16.17
CA GLY A 46 9.92 -0.76 16.51
C GLY A 46 9.24 0.56 16.12
N TYR A 47 9.67 1.68 16.74
CA TYR A 47 9.01 2.98 16.59
C TYR A 47 9.87 4.02 15.84
N VAL A 48 11.07 3.70 15.42
CA VAL A 48 11.94 4.63 14.66
C VAL A 48 11.42 4.84 13.23
N ALA A 49 11.00 3.76 12.60
CA ALA A 49 10.28 3.78 11.34
C ALA A 49 8.75 3.66 11.59
N PRO A 50 7.91 3.96 10.60
CA PRO A 50 6.47 3.94 10.78
C PRO A 50 5.88 2.54 10.99
N ASP A 51 4.59 2.48 11.33
CA ASP A 51 3.77 1.30 11.07
C ASP A 51 3.49 1.23 9.57
N TRP A 52 3.99 0.19 8.92
CA TRP A 52 3.93 0.08 7.46
C TRP A 52 2.52 -0.15 6.94
N SER A 53 1.65 -0.78 7.74
CA SER A 53 0.23 -0.92 7.38
C SER A 53 -0.47 0.44 7.39
N ALA A 54 -0.25 1.24 8.42
CA ALA A 54 -0.82 2.57 8.54
C ALA A 54 -0.24 3.56 7.52
N ASP A 55 1.08 3.53 7.28
CA ASP A 55 1.74 4.37 6.28
C ASP A 55 1.26 4.03 4.86
N TRP A 56 1.09 2.74 4.55
CA TRP A 56 0.49 2.31 3.29
C TRP A 56 -0.91 2.87 3.11
N LEU A 57 -1.77 2.68 4.10
CA LEU A 57 -3.16 3.15 4.05
C LEU A 57 -3.24 4.65 3.83
N HIS A 58 -2.42 5.43 4.53
CA HIS A 58 -2.37 6.87 4.36
C HIS A 58 -1.97 7.26 2.93
N ARG A 59 -0.90 6.67 2.40
CA ARG A 59 -0.42 6.96 1.03
C ARG A 59 -1.42 6.53 -0.04
N GLU A 60 -2.03 5.37 0.12
CA GLU A 60 -3.07 4.88 -0.79
C GLU A 60 -4.29 5.82 -0.78
N ALA A 61 -4.76 6.22 0.41
CA ALA A 61 -5.88 7.13 0.56
C ALA A 61 -5.62 8.50 -0.08
N VAL A 62 -4.48 9.11 0.20
CA VAL A 62 -4.08 10.38 -0.43
C VAL A 62 -3.97 10.24 -1.94
N GLY A 63 -3.36 9.16 -2.41
CA GLY A 63 -3.22 8.89 -3.84
C GLY A 63 -4.56 8.78 -4.57
N VAL A 64 -5.53 8.09 -3.99
CA VAL A 64 -6.89 7.98 -4.57
C VAL A 64 -7.61 9.33 -4.54
N LEU A 65 -7.55 10.05 -3.42
CA LEU A 65 -8.21 11.35 -3.28
C LEU A 65 -7.66 12.37 -4.28
N ASP A 66 -6.34 12.43 -4.46
CA ASP A 66 -5.70 13.31 -5.44
C ASP A 66 -6.03 12.89 -6.89
N LEU A 67 -6.11 11.60 -7.15
CA LEU A 67 -6.52 11.09 -8.45
C LEU A 67 -7.95 11.54 -8.80
N TRP A 68 -8.86 11.49 -7.83
CA TRP A 68 -10.24 11.95 -8.03
C TRP A 68 -10.34 13.47 -8.16
N ALA A 69 -9.56 14.22 -7.39
CA ALA A 69 -9.51 15.68 -7.49
C ALA A 69 -9.08 16.15 -8.88
N ARG A 70 -8.14 15.44 -9.53
CA ARG A 70 -7.62 15.76 -10.87
C ARG A 70 -8.56 15.44 -12.02
N ARG A 71 -9.67 14.77 -11.78
CA ARG A 71 -10.64 14.47 -12.87
C ARG A 71 -11.25 15.71 -13.47
N ASP A 72 -11.53 16.70 -12.61
CA ASP A 72 -12.17 17.96 -13.03
C ASP A 72 -11.14 19.05 -13.30
N ASP A 73 -9.99 19.01 -12.63
CA ASP A 73 -8.86 19.92 -12.80
C ASP A 73 -7.54 19.13 -12.64
N SER A 74 -6.76 19.01 -13.74
CA SER A 74 -5.53 18.22 -13.79
C SER A 74 -4.42 18.70 -12.84
N THR A 75 -4.53 19.92 -12.31
CA THR A 75 -3.57 20.50 -11.36
C THR A 75 -4.04 20.45 -9.92
N ALA A 76 -5.31 20.11 -9.67
CA ALA A 76 -5.88 20.09 -8.33
C ALA A 76 -5.31 18.97 -7.48
N THR A 77 -5.15 19.25 -6.18
CA THR A 77 -4.99 18.24 -5.14
C THR A 77 -6.25 18.20 -4.28
N TYR A 78 -6.45 17.09 -3.58
CA TYR A 78 -7.59 16.95 -2.69
C TYR A 78 -7.69 18.10 -1.66
N GLU A 79 -6.56 18.52 -1.08
CA GLU A 79 -6.51 19.56 -0.07
C GLU A 79 -6.93 20.96 -0.60
N GLN A 80 -6.83 21.18 -1.90
CA GLN A 80 -7.21 22.42 -2.56
C GLN A 80 -8.71 22.51 -2.88
N LEU A 81 -9.43 21.40 -2.75
CA LEU A 81 -10.86 21.36 -3.05
C LEU A 81 -11.69 22.07 -1.96
N PRO A 82 -12.86 22.62 -2.31
CA PRO A 82 -13.83 23.10 -1.33
C PRO A 82 -14.21 22.01 -0.32
N THR A 83 -14.48 22.40 0.92
CA THR A 83 -14.77 21.49 2.04
C THR A 83 -15.88 20.49 1.74
N GLU A 84 -16.92 20.91 1.04
CA GLU A 84 -18.03 20.01 0.66
C GLU A 84 -17.59 18.91 -0.30
N GLN A 85 -16.74 19.25 -1.28
CA GLN A 85 -16.18 18.29 -2.21
C GLN A 85 -15.21 17.32 -1.50
N GLN A 86 -14.38 17.83 -0.59
CA GLN A 86 -13.52 16.99 0.25
C GLN A 86 -14.35 15.99 1.06
N ALA A 87 -15.45 16.44 1.68
CA ALA A 87 -16.32 15.56 2.47
C ALA A 87 -16.94 14.46 1.63
N ALA A 88 -17.41 14.78 0.42
CA ALA A 88 -17.99 13.81 -0.51
C ALA A 88 -16.93 12.76 -0.94
N LEU A 89 -15.72 13.19 -1.29
CA LEU A 89 -14.63 12.28 -1.67
C LEU A 89 -14.17 11.39 -0.51
N ARG A 90 -14.11 11.92 0.72
CA ARG A 90 -13.79 11.10 1.90
C ARG A 90 -14.83 10.01 2.16
N SER A 91 -16.11 10.33 2.03
CA SER A 91 -17.18 9.35 2.19
C SER A 91 -17.06 8.23 1.16
N ARG A 92 -16.83 8.59 -0.10
CA ARG A 92 -16.60 7.63 -1.19
C ARG A 92 -15.35 6.77 -0.96
N LEU A 93 -14.26 7.39 -0.50
CA LEU A 93 -13.02 6.67 -0.17
C LEU A 93 -13.26 5.64 0.93
N GLN A 94 -13.92 6.04 2.00
CA GLN A 94 -14.21 5.15 3.13
C GLN A 94 -15.04 3.94 2.69
N GLU A 95 -16.06 4.14 1.88
CA GLU A 95 -16.87 3.06 1.32
C GLU A 95 -16.03 2.11 0.46
N MET A 96 -15.20 2.65 -0.44
CA MET A 96 -14.33 1.85 -1.31
C MET A 96 -13.28 1.06 -0.51
N MET A 97 -12.66 1.67 0.50
CA MET A 97 -11.59 1.03 1.29
C MET A 97 -12.11 -0.08 2.20
N ARG A 98 -13.34 0.03 2.69
CA ARG A 98 -13.97 -0.97 3.56
C ARG A 98 -14.62 -2.12 2.80
N ALA A 99 -14.97 -1.91 1.54
CA ALA A 99 -15.65 -2.91 0.74
C ALA A 99 -14.82 -4.20 0.63
N ASN A 100 -15.41 -5.31 1.06
CA ASN A 100 -14.81 -6.63 0.90
C ASN A 100 -15.12 -7.19 -0.48
N THR A 101 -14.12 -7.16 -1.35
CA THR A 101 -14.21 -7.71 -2.72
C THR A 101 -13.53 -9.07 -2.87
N TYR A 102 -13.24 -9.74 -1.75
CA TYR A 102 -12.67 -11.08 -1.76
C TYR A 102 -13.70 -12.13 -2.17
N ASP A 103 -13.46 -12.80 -3.27
CA ASP A 103 -14.22 -13.95 -3.71
C ASP A 103 -13.58 -15.24 -3.17
N ALA A 104 -14.23 -15.89 -2.22
CA ALA A 104 -13.72 -17.09 -1.59
C ALA A 104 -13.67 -18.31 -2.53
N ALA A 105 -14.47 -18.34 -3.60
CA ALA A 105 -14.47 -19.44 -4.56
C ALA A 105 -13.22 -19.44 -5.44
N THR A 106 -12.73 -18.25 -5.80
CA THR A 106 -11.54 -18.08 -6.66
C THR A 106 -10.29 -17.63 -5.89
N GLY A 107 -10.46 -17.17 -4.65
CA GLY A 107 -9.40 -16.55 -3.88
C GLY A 107 -8.96 -15.18 -4.41
N THR A 108 -9.81 -14.50 -5.19
CA THR A 108 -9.47 -13.26 -5.88
C THR A 108 -10.00 -12.04 -5.14
N ILE A 109 -9.14 -11.02 -4.97
CA ILE A 109 -9.56 -9.67 -4.60
C ILE A 109 -9.55 -8.80 -5.85
N THR A 110 -10.66 -8.12 -6.11
CA THR A 110 -10.78 -7.18 -7.24
C THR A 110 -10.78 -5.74 -6.72
N LEU A 111 -9.84 -4.93 -7.22
CA LEU A 111 -9.73 -3.51 -6.92
C LEU A 111 -10.35 -2.68 -8.05
N THR A 112 -10.95 -1.53 -7.70
CA THR A 112 -11.32 -0.54 -8.70
C THR A 112 -10.07 -0.08 -9.46
N ARG A 113 -10.24 0.41 -10.69
CA ARG A 113 -9.12 0.90 -11.50
C ARG A 113 -8.34 2.01 -10.78
N ASP A 114 -9.04 2.96 -10.16
CA ASP A 114 -8.41 4.08 -9.46
C ASP A 114 -7.60 3.60 -8.24
N ARG A 115 -8.16 2.67 -7.47
CA ARG A 115 -7.45 2.06 -6.35
C ARG A 115 -6.20 1.30 -6.82
N ALA A 116 -6.32 0.55 -7.90
CA ALA A 116 -5.18 -0.18 -8.47
C ALA A 116 -4.04 0.75 -8.91
N VAL A 117 -4.35 1.90 -9.50
CA VAL A 117 -3.34 2.93 -9.83
C VAL A 117 -2.67 3.45 -8.57
N ALA A 118 -3.43 3.81 -7.54
CA ALA A 118 -2.87 4.29 -6.27
C ALA A 118 -1.99 3.23 -5.60
N VAL A 119 -2.42 1.97 -5.56
CA VAL A 119 -1.64 0.83 -5.04
C VAL A 119 -0.32 0.68 -5.78
N SER A 120 -0.32 0.76 -7.11
CA SER A 120 0.91 0.68 -7.91
C SER A 120 1.88 1.83 -7.62
N ASN A 121 1.38 3.04 -7.41
CA ASN A 121 2.20 4.19 -7.05
C ASN A 121 2.79 4.07 -5.65
N VAL A 122 2.02 3.56 -4.69
CA VAL A 122 2.52 3.30 -3.33
C VAL A 122 3.57 2.19 -3.34
N ALA A 123 3.35 1.13 -4.10
CA ALA A 123 4.35 0.06 -4.29
C ALA A 123 5.68 0.62 -4.81
N ALA A 124 5.64 1.47 -5.84
CA ALA A 124 6.85 2.13 -6.38
C ALA A 124 7.57 2.97 -5.33
N HIS A 125 6.83 3.68 -4.45
CA HIS A 125 7.42 4.42 -3.33
C HIS A 125 8.21 3.49 -2.39
N TYR A 126 7.67 2.35 -2.02
CA TYR A 126 8.38 1.42 -1.12
C TYR A 126 9.53 0.68 -1.80
N GLU A 127 9.42 0.36 -3.08
CA GLU A 127 10.55 -0.17 -3.85
C GLU A 127 11.73 0.81 -3.84
N SER A 128 11.45 2.11 -3.99
CA SER A 128 12.43 3.19 -3.86
C SER A 128 13.00 3.29 -2.45
N LEU A 129 12.14 3.32 -1.43
CA LEU A 129 12.53 3.50 -0.03
C LEU A 129 13.40 2.35 0.49
N PHE A 130 13.04 1.10 0.20
CA PHE A 130 13.78 -0.09 0.60
C PHE A 130 14.95 -0.43 -0.35
N GLY A 131 15.11 0.35 -1.41
CA GLY A 131 16.24 0.32 -2.32
C GLY A 131 17.26 1.40 -2.01
N ASN A 132 17.76 2.05 -3.05
CA ASN A 132 18.77 3.10 -2.96
C ASN A 132 18.46 4.34 -3.80
N ASP A 133 17.21 4.54 -4.17
CA ASP A 133 16.79 5.69 -4.97
C ASP A 133 17.11 7.01 -4.22
N PRO A 134 17.79 7.96 -4.84
CA PRO A 134 18.12 9.25 -4.19
C PRO A 134 16.92 10.05 -3.74
N SER A 135 15.76 9.89 -4.39
CA SER A 135 14.53 10.62 -4.04
C SER A 135 13.99 10.28 -2.65
N THR A 136 14.35 9.12 -2.11
CA THR A 136 13.94 8.65 -0.78
C THR A 136 15.07 8.67 0.24
N LEU A 137 16.22 9.26 -0.07
CA LEU A 137 17.38 9.29 0.83
C LEU A 137 17.05 9.93 2.18
N ALA A 138 16.47 11.13 2.17
CA ALA A 138 16.12 11.85 3.40
C ALA A 138 15.15 11.06 4.29
N LEU A 139 14.21 10.34 3.67
CA LEU A 139 13.25 9.51 4.38
C LEU A 139 13.91 8.27 4.98
N ARG A 140 14.84 7.62 4.24
CA ARG A 140 15.63 6.51 4.78
C ARG A 140 16.45 6.93 5.99
N GLU A 141 17.09 8.09 5.93
CA GLU A 141 17.85 8.65 7.06
C GLU A 141 16.94 8.92 8.26
N ALA A 142 15.79 9.52 8.05
CA ALA A 142 14.81 9.78 9.10
C ALA A 142 14.31 8.49 9.79
N TYR A 143 14.21 7.41 9.06
CA TYR A 143 13.77 6.09 9.56
C TYR A 143 14.95 5.20 10.03
N ALA A 144 16.16 5.72 10.04
CA ALA A 144 17.39 4.96 10.36
C ALA A 144 17.57 3.69 9.49
N MET A 145 17.16 3.75 8.23
CA MET A 145 17.26 2.66 7.27
C MET A 145 18.56 2.78 6.47
N LYS A 146 19.23 1.65 6.26
CA LYS A 146 20.38 1.58 5.34
C LYS A 146 19.93 1.60 3.87
N GLN A 147 20.84 1.95 2.98
CA GLN A 147 20.64 1.78 1.55
C GLN A 147 20.43 0.30 1.23
N SER A 148 19.57 0.03 0.23
CA SER A 148 19.24 -1.34 -0.18
C SER A 148 18.90 -2.23 1.01
N THR A 149 18.02 -1.75 1.89
CA THR A 149 17.53 -2.52 3.04
C THR A 149 17.03 -3.90 2.61
N VAL A 150 16.38 -3.96 1.44
CA VAL A 150 16.06 -5.20 0.73
C VAL A 150 16.87 -5.25 -0.57
N ASP A 151 17.72 -6.24 -0.71
CA ASP A 151 18.81 -6.28 -1.69
C ASP A 151 18.34 -6.34 -3.15
N THR A 152 17.34 -7.17 -3.45
CA THR A 152 16.94 -7.43 -4.83
C THR A 152 15.64 -6.74 -5.20
N PRO A 153 15.47 -6.31 -6.47
CA PRO A 153 14.21 -5.74 -6.95
C PRO A 153 13.02 -6.68 -6.76
N GLU A 154 13.20 -7.98 -6.95
CA GLU A 154 12.17 -9.01 -6.79
C GLU A 154 11.67 -9.06 -5.34
N HIS A 155 12.58 -9.07 -4.37
CA HIS A 155 12.23 -9.06 -2.95
C HIS A 155 11.58 -7.74 -2.52
N ARG A 156 12.01 -6.59 -3.08
CA ARG A 156 11.35 -5.30 -2.83
C ARG A 156 9.91 -5.29 -3.35
N ARG A 157 9.70 -5.82 -4.55
CA ARG A 157 8.36 -5.96 -5.11
C ARG A 157 7.48 -6.88 -4.27
N ALA A 158 8.00 -8.02 -3.85
CA ALA A 158 7.30 -8.94 -2.96
C ALA A 158 6.96 -8.26 -1.61
N LEU A 159 7.88 -7.50 -1.04
CA LEU A 159 7.64 -6.73 0.18
C LEU A 159 6.44 -5.79 0.04
N THR A 160 6.27 -5.14 -1.10
CA THR A 160 5.11 -4.27 -1.36
C THR A 160 3.80 -5.04 -1.35
N ALA A 161 3.78 -6.27 -1.85
CA ALA A 161 2.61 -7.13 -1.79
C ALA A 161 2.21 -7.48 -0.35
N PHE A 162 3.20 -7.77 0.50
CA PHE A 162 2.98 -8.03 1.91
C PHE A 162 2.45 -6.79 2.65
N PHE A 163 3.03 -5.62 2.46
CA PHE A 163 2.56 -4.37 3.07
C PHE A 163 1.14 -4.03 2.63
N TRP A 164 0.85 -4.15 1.34
CA TRP A 164 -0.50 -3.95 0.84
C TRP A 164 -1.51 -4.91 1.51
N TRP A 165 -1.18 -6.20 1.59
CA TRP A 165 -2.06 -7.18 2.22
C TRP A 165 -2.34 -6.85 3.69
N THR A 166 -1.33 -6.45 4.47
CA THR A 166 -1.52 -6.04 5.87
C THR A 166 -2.41 -4.81 6.00
N ALA A 167 -2.27 -3.85 5.08
CA ALA A 167 -3.08 -2.65 5.02
C ALA A 167 -4.54 -2.97 4.64
N TRP A 168 -4.73 -3.79 3.59
CA TRP A 168 -6.06 -4.27 3.18
C TRP A 168 -6.77 -5.00 4.33
N ALA A 169 -6.09 -5.90 4.98
CA ALA A 169 -6.64 -6.68 6.10
C ALA A 169 -7.04 -5.81 7.31
N ALA A 170 -6.42 -4.65 7.47
CA ALA A 170 -6.71 -3.72 8.57
C ALA A 170 -7.97 -2.87 8.34
N THR A 171 -8.43 -2.71 7.10
CA THR A 171 -9.54 -1.79 6.76
C THR A 171 -10.76 -2.46 6.17
N THR A 172 -10.62 -3.68 5.63
CA THR A 172 -11.72 -4.40 4.98
C THR A 172 -12.66 -5.00 6.01
N GLU A 173 -13.98 -4.79 5.82
CA GLU A 173 -15.06 -5.27 6.69
C GLU A 173 -15.76 -6.51 6.13
#